data_e235c362d576295518e68edd164af648
#
_entry.id   e235c362d576295518e68edd164af648
#
_cell.length_a   1.000
_cell.length_b   1.000
_cell.length_c   1.000
_cell.angle_alpha   90.00
_cell.angle_beta   90.00
_cell.angle_gamma   90.00
#
_symmetry.space_group_name_H-M   'P 1'
#
loop_
_entity.id
_entity.type
_entity.pdbx_description
1 polymer ?
#
loop_
_entity_poly.entity_id
_entity_poly.type
_entity_poly.pdbx_seq_one_letter_code
_entity_poly.pdbx_strand_id
1 'polypeptide(L)'
;TPEDASGSIELTFTFDGSILSGKTIVVFESLTYQEKEIAVHADIEDHEQSIYFPGIGTTAKDKADGDQEAVATKEVTIIDTVSYQNLIPDTPYKLVGTLMDKTTQKEVMIDGKPVTAETEFTPKDSNGSVEVIFTFDGSTLAGHDVVVFEKLFSLEGETALEIASHEDLDDKGQTIKLTEVPKDTPEPSKPVKTGDET
;
A
#
# COMPACT_ATOMS: atom_id res chain seq x y z
N THR A 1 35.23 20.65 -23.76
CA THR A 1 36.48 21.25 -23.28
C THR A 1 36.09 22.42 -22.38
N PRO A 2 36.55 22.44 -21.12
CA PRO A 2 36.26 23.56 -20.23
C PRO A 2 36.96 24.84 -20.73
N GLU A 3 36.28 25.96 -20.57
CA GLU A 3 36.82 27.29 -20.92
C GLU A 3 37.71 27.82 -19.79
N ASP A 4 37.35 27.47 -18.54
CA ASP A 4 38.06 27.88 -17.32
C ASP A 4 38.69 26.69 -16.59
N ALA A 5 39.65 26.99 -15.71
CA ALA A 5 40.31 26.00 -14.88
C ALA A 5 39.40 25.38 -13.78
N SER A 6 38.26 26.04 -13.50
CA SER A 6 37.28 25.59 -12.53
C SER A 6 35.87 25.85 -13.08
N GLY A 7 34.94 24.94 -12.82
CA GLY A 7 33.56 25.06 -13.27
C GLY A 7 32.76 23.83 -12.86
N SER A 8 31.49 23.81 -13.29
CA SER A 8 30.56 22.69 -13.10
C SER A 8 30.00 22.21 -14.43
N ILE A 9 29.68 20.94 -14.52
CA ILE A 9 29.01 20.31 -15.66
C ILE A 9 27.78 19.59 -15.12
N GLU A 10 26.66 19.81 -15.79
CA GLU A 10 25.42 19.08 -15.50
C GLU A 10 25.35 17.82 -16.34
N LEU A 11 25.05 16.68 -15.69
CA LEU A 11 24.80 15.40 -16.33
C LEU A 11 23.35 15.00 -16.07
N THR A 12 22.62 14.63 -17.13
CA THR A 12 21.22 14.22 -17.04
C THR A 12 21.11 12.72 -17.28
N PHE A 13 20.49 12.01 -16.33
CA PHE A 13 20.17 10.59 -16.45
C PHE A 13 18.66 10.45 -16.68
N THR A 14 18.27 9.64 -17.69
CA THR A 14 16.86 9.31 -17.93
C THR A 14 16.73 7.80 -18.02
N PHE A 15 15.88 7.21 -17.17
CA PHE A 15 15.67 5.77 -17.11
C PHE A 15 14.28 5.46 -16.55
N ASP A 16 13.83 4.21 -16.73
CA ASP A 16 12.60 3.71 -16.10
C ASP A 16 12.87 3.38 -14.63
N GLY A 17 12.28 4.17 -13.73
CA GLY A 17 12.41 4.00 -12.28
C GLY A 17 11.40 3.03 -11.65
N SER A 18 10.49 2.43 -12.41
CA SER A 18 9.40 1.59 -11.88
C SER A 18 9.88 0.40 -11.03
N ILE A 19 11.06 -0.16 -11.37
CA ILE A 19 11.67 -1.27 -10.62
C ILE A 19 12.44 -0.82 -9.37
N LEU A 20 12.50 0.47 -9.10
CA LEU A 20 13.29 1.08 -8.02
C LEU A 20 12.46 1.43 -6.78
N SER A 21 11.18 1.11 -6.77
CA SER A 21 10.29 1.34 -5.60
C SER A 21 10.95 0.83 -4.32
N GLY A 22 11.02 1.69 -3.29
CA GLY A 22 11.66 1.41 -2.01
C GLY A 22 13.18 1.31 -2.03
N LYS A 23 13.84 1.56 -3.17
CA LYS A 23 15.31 1.48 -3.30
C LYS A 23 15.96 2.86 -3.26
N THR A 24 17.26 2.86 -3.00
CA THR A 24 18.13 4.03 -3.12
C THR A 24 19.17 3.75 -4.21
N ILE A 25 19.42 4.71 -5.06
CA ILE A 25 20.54 4.67 -6.01
C ILE A 25 21.53 5.76 -5.66
N VAL A 26 22.80 5.52 -5.93
CA VAL A 26 23.88 6.50 -5.76
C VAL A 26 24.53 6.74 -7.11
N VAL A 27 24.72 8.00 -7.46
CA VAL A 27 25.36 8.39 -8.73
C VAL A 27 26.86 8.42 -8.54
N PHE A 28 27.58 7.71 -9.40
CA PHE A 28 29.04 7.73 -9.46
C PHE A 28 29.49 8.43 -10.72
N GLU A 29 30.50 9.29 -10.61
CA GLU A 29 31.09 9.96 -11.76
C GLU A 29 32.58 9.70 -11.84
N SER A 30 33.09 9.58 -13.07
CA SER A 30 34.50 9.58 -13.36
C SER A 30 34.87 10.60 -14.45
N LEU A 31 35.96 11.30 -14.23
CA LEU A 31 36.53 12.21 -15.20
C LEU A 31 37.73 11.55 -15.90
N THR A 32 37.67 11.51 -17.22
CA THR A 32 38.74 10.93 -18.03
C THR A 32 39.41 11.98 -18.92
N TYR A 33 40.71 11.85 -19.09
CA TYR A 33 41.50 12.61 -20.08
C TYR A 33 42.42 11.68 -20.84
N GLN A 34 42.35 11.70 -22.16
CA GLN A 34 43.13 10.80 -23.06
C GLN A 34 42.99 9.32 -22.63
N GLU A 35 41.75 8.86 -22.43
CA GLU A 35 41.38 7.50 -22.02
C GLU A 35 41.90 7.08 -20.63
N LYS A 36 42.48 7.99 -19.88
CA LYS A 36 42.89 7.78 -18.50
C LYS A 36 41.90 8.44 -17.54
N GLU A 37 41.48 7.69 -16.55
CA GLU A 37 40.75 8.26 -15.42
C GLU A 37 41.68 9.17 -14.61
N ILE A 38 41.26 10.42 -14.42
CA ILE A 38 42.05 11.45 -13.72
C ILE A 38 41.37 11.90 -12.41
N ALA A 39 40.07 11.64 -12.27
CA ALA A 39 39.33 11.81 -11.03
C ALA A 39 38.10 10.89 -11.01
N VAL A 40 37.69 10.47 -9.83
CA VAL A 40 36.49 9.66 -9.61
C VAL A 40 35.81 10.13 -8.32
N HIS A 41 34.48 10.19 -8.36
CA HIS A 41 33.64 10.30 -7.19
C HIS A 41 32.74 9.05 -7.17
N ALA A 42 33.01 8.11 -6.27
CA ALA A 42 32.34 6.80 -6.18
C ALA A 42 32.21 6.37 -4.71
N ASP A 43 31.56 7.21 -3.92
CA ASP A 43 31.25 6.92 -2.51
C ASP A 43 29.82 6.44 -2.39
N ILE A 44 29.62 5.16 -2.04
CA ILE A 44 28.30 4.55 -1.88
C ILE A 44 27.51 5.13 -0.69
N GLU A 45 28.19 5.76 0.25
CA GLU A 45 27.59 6.37 1.45
C GLU A 45 27.30 7.88 1.25
N ASP A 46 27.58 8.42 0.06
CA ASP A 46 27.34 9.84 -0.21
C ASP A 46 25.84 10.14 -0.34
N HIS A 47 25.28 10.80 0.66
CA HIS A 47 23.88 11.20 0.71
C HIS A 47 23.54 12.31 -0.29
N GLU A 48 24.50 13.17 -0.68
CA GLU A 48 24.29 14.24 -1.67
C GLU A 48 24.18 13.68 -3.09
N GLN A 49 24.75 12.49 -3.32
CA GLN A 49 24.70 11.74 -4.57
C GLN A 49 23.58 10.68 -4.57
N SER A 50 22.82 10.55 -3.47
CA SER A 50 21.80 9.53 -3.29
C SER A 50 20.42 10.01 -3.74
N ILE A 51 19.72 9.15 -4.50
CA ILE A 51 18.34 9.36 -4.92
C ILE A 51 17.48 8.26 -4.30
N TYR A 52 16.50 8.66 -3.50
CA TYR A 52 15.61 7.79 -2.75
C TYR A 52 14.29 7.62 -3.51
N PHE A 53 13.94 6.37 -3.84
CA PHE A 53 12.66 6.05 -4.48
C PHE A 53 11.65 5.62 -3.41
N PRO A 54 10.55 6.34 -3.23
CA PRO A 54 9.48 5.91 -2.34
C PRO A 54 8.95 4.53 -2.69
N GLY A 55 8.51 3.78 -1.68
CA GLY A 55 7.87 2.50 -1.86
C GLY A 55 6.86 2.23 -0.77
N ILE A 56 5.83 1.44 -1.08
CA ILE A 56 4.86 0.94 -0.11
C ILE A 56 4.70 -0.57 -0.25
N GLY A 57 4.44 -1.22 0.90
CA GLY A 57 3.99 -2.60 0.98
C GLY A 57 2.86 -2.68 1.99
N THR A 58 1.91 -3.61 1.84
CA THR A 58 0.68 -3.53 2.61
C THR A 58 0.20 -4.91 3.07
N THR A 59 -0.60 -4.95 4.14
CA THR A 59 -1.20 -6.17 4.68
C THR A 59 -2.58 -5.85 5.24
N ALA A 60 -3.60 -6.42 4.61
CA ALA A 60 -5.00 -6.26 5.01
C ALA A 60 -5.45 -7.34 5.99
N LYS A 61 -6.25 -6.97 6.97
CA LYS A 61 -6.82 -7.86 7.99
C LYS A 61 -8.25 -7.47 8.34
N ASP A 62 -9.07 -8.46 8.71
CA ASP A 62 -10.33 -8.19 9.39
C ASP A 62 -10.07 -7.57 10.77
N LYS A 63 -10.82 -6.54 11.11
CA LYS A 63 -10.69 -5.87 12.40
C LYS A 63 -11.17 -6.75 13.56
N ALA A 64 -12.08 -7.68 13.32
CA ALA A 64 -12.74 -8.45 14.39
C ALA A 64 -11.77 -9.37 15.12
N ASP A 65 -10.88 -10.05 14.40
CA ASP A 65 -9.96 -11.03 14.98
C ASP A 65 -8.51 -10.95 14.42
N GLY A 66 -8.28 -10.12 13.41
CA GLY A 66 -6.95 -9.86 12.87
C GLY A 66 -6.47 -10.92 11.88
N ASP A 67 -7.35 -11.75 11.34
CA ASP A 67 -7.04 -12.67 10.26
C ASP A 67 -7.43 -12.10 8.87
N GLN A 68 -7.48 -12.92 7.85
CA GLN A 68 -7.83 -12.54 6.47
C GLN A 68 -9.18 -13.14 6.02
N GLU A 69 -10.05 -13.49 6.95
CA GLU A 69 -11.42 -13.90 6.69
C GLU A 69 -12.39 -12.99 7.45
N ALA A 70 -13.31 -12.33 6.77
CA ALA A 70 -14.34 -11.49 7.38
C ALA A 70 -15.72 -12.05 7.11
N VAL A 71 -16.64 -11.95 8.09
CA VAL A 71 -18.03 -12.34 7.87
C VAL A 71 -18.75 -11.22 7.11
N ALA A 72 -19.41 -11.57 6.00
CA ALA A 72 -20.10 -10.64 5.11
C ALA A 72 -21.38 -10.06 5.75
N THR A 73 -21.20 -9.17 6.72
CA THR A 73 -22.25 -8.46 7.44
C THR A 73 -22.55 -7.08 6.83
N LYS A 74 -23.53 -6.37 7.39
CA LYS A 74 -23.82 -4.98 7.01
C LYS A 74 -22.73 -3.99 7.39
N GLU A 75 -21.81 -4.38 8.27
CA GLU A 75 -20.69 -3.58 8.68
C GLU A 75 -19.44 -4.46 8.76
N VAL A 76 -18.68 -4.48 7.69
CA VAL A 76 -17.37 -5.11 7.62
C VAL A 76 -16.31 -4.03 7.78
N THR A 77 -15.30 -4.26 8.61
CA THR A 77 -14.19 -3.35 8.77
C THR A 77 -12.88 -4.07 8.47
N ILE A 78 -12.17 -3.61 7.46
CA ILE A 78 -10.82 -4.06 7.09
C ILE A 78 -9.82 -3.00 7.53
N ILE A 79 -8.75 -3.41 8.19
CA ILE A 79 -7.59 -2.57 8.49
C ILE A 79 -6.46 -2.99 7.56
N ASP A 80 -6.04 -2.07 6.71
CA ASP A 80 -4.85 -2.25 5.89
C ASP A 80 -3.67 -1.52 6.53
N THR A 81 -2.63 -2.26 6.89
CA THR A 81 -1.38 -1.71 7.43
C THR A 81 -0.41 -1.50 6.28
N VAL A 82 -0.21 -0.24 5.91
CA VAL A 82 0.70 0.17 4.85
C VAL A 82 2.05 0.51 5.43
N SER A 83 3.07 -0.28 5.10
CA SER A 83 4.47 0.06 5.36
C SER A 83 4.99 0.97 4.26
N TYR A 84 5.73 2.00 4.62
CA TYR A 84 6.35 2.92 3.67
C TYR A 84 7.87 2.96 3.85
N GLN A 85 8.58 3.27 2.75
CA GLN A 85 10.04 3.38 2.69
C GLN A 85 10.44 4.62 1.91
N ASN A 86 11.57 5.21 2.32
CA ASN A 86 12.21 6.34 1.65
C ASN A 86 11.32 7.60 1.54
N LEU A 87 10.42 7.83 2.49
CA LEU A 87 9.69 9.09 2.55
C LEU A 87 10.54 10.18 3.19
N ILE A 88 10.26 11.43 2.85
CA ILE A 88 10.88 12.59 3.45
C ILE A 88 10.18 12.87 4.79
N PRO A 89 10.87 12.85 5.93
CA PRO A 89 10.28 13.21 7.21
C PRO A 89 9.66 14.60 7.22
N ASP A 90 8.64 14.80 8.04
CA ASP A 90 7.90 16.05 8.22
C ASP A 90 7.20 16.59 6.96
N THR A 91 7.14 15.79 5.88
CA THR A 91 6.40 16.07 4.65
C THR A 91 5.00 15.44 4.71
N PRO A 92 3.93 16.14 4.30
CA PRO A 92 2.59 15.56 4.30
C PRO A 92 2.36 14.63 3.11
N TYR A 93 1.75 13.48 3.39
CA TYR A 93 1.38 12.46 2.42
C TYR A 93 -0.07 12.03 2.60
N LYS A 94 -0.64 11.41 1.55
CA LYS A 94 -1.95 10.79 1.58
C LYS A 94 -1.88 9.38 0.98
N LEU A 95 -2.46 8.41 1.68
CA LEU A 95 -2.80 7.10 1.14
C LEU A 95 -4.26 7.10 0.68
N VAL A 96 -4.50 6.46 -0.46
CA VAL A 96 -5.85 6.20 -0.98
C VAL A 96 -5.93 4.71 -1.27
N GLY A 97 -6.78 4.03 -0.51
CA GLY A 97 -7.06 2.63 -0.69
C GLY A 97 -8.34 2.40 -1.49
N THR A 98 -8.33 1.37 -2.33
CA THR A 98 -9.48 0.95 -3.13
C THR A 98 -9.68 -0.55 -2.98
N LEU A 99 -10.92 -0.98 -2.68
CA LEU A 99 -11.24 -2.39 -2.56
C LEU A 99 -11.60 -2.97 -3.93
N MET A 100 -10.90 -4.02 -4.35
CA MET A 100 -11.09 -4.71 -5.62
C MET A 100 -11.74 -6.08 -5.40
N ASP A 101 -12.69 -6.47 -6.23
CA ASP A 101 -13.21 -7.83 -6.28
C ASP A 101 -12.29 -8.68 -7.15
N LYS A 102 -11.72 -9.73 -6.57
CA LYS A 102 -10.73 -10.60 -7.24
C LYS A 102 -11.30 -11.36 -8.42
N THR A 103 -12.58 -11.74 -8.37
CA THR A 103 -13.25 -12.51 -9.41
C THR A 103 -13.55 -11.67 -10.64
N THR A 104 -14.08 -10.47 -10.42
CA THR A 104 -14.45 -9.56 -11.51
C THR A 104 -13.32 -8.67 -11.98
N GLN A 105 -12.24 -8.54 -11.16
CA GLN A 105 -11.09 -7.65 -11.36
C GLN A 105 -11.52 -6.18 -11.46
N LYS A 106 -12.58 -5.81 -10.76
CA LYS A 106 -13.13 -4.45 -10.73
C LYS A 106 -13.26 -3.96 -9.30
N GLU A 107 -13.38 -2.64 -9.16
CA GLU A 107 -13.69 -2.02 -7.89
C GLU A 107 -14.98 -2.60 -7.29
N VAL A 108 -14.96 -2.85 -5.99
CA VAL A 108 -16.16 -3.21 -5.23
C VAL A 108 -17.06 -1.99 -5.15
N MET A 109 -18.28 -2.14 -5.66
CA MET A 109 -19.27 -1.06 -5.68
C MET A 109 -20.39 -1.31 -4.67
N ILE A 110 -20.61 -0.36 -3.76
CA ILE A 110 -21.74 -0.37 -2.82
C ILE A 110 -22.57 0.90 -3.07
N ASP A 111 -23.86 0.73 -3.31
CA ASP A 111 -24.80 1.82 -3.65
C ASP A 111 -24.30 2.70 -4.83
N GLY A 112 -23.64 2.08 -5.80
CA GLY A 112 -23.13 2.75 -7.00
C GLY A 112 -21.87 3.58 -6.78
N LYS A 113 -21.20 3.42 -5.64
CA LYS A 113 -19.92 4.08 -5.32
C LYS A 113 -18.83 3.04 -5.06
N PRO A 114 -17.57 3.30 -5.46
CA PRO A 114 -16.48 2.43 -5.11
C PRO A 114 -16.23 2.44 -3.59
N VAL A 115 -15.83 1.31 -3.05
CA VAL A 115 -15.38 1.22 -1.65
C VAL A 115 -13.93 1.69 -1.59
N THR A 116 -13.74 2.88 -1.05
CA THR A 116 -12.41 3.51 -0.89
C THR A 116 -12.22 3.99 0.55
N ALA A 117 -10.97 4.13 0.95
CA ALA A 117 -10.58 4.75 2.21
C ALA A 117 -9.36 5.64 2.01
N GLU A 118 -9.20 6.66 2.85
CA GLU A 118 -8.08 7.59 2.76
C GLU A 118 -7.47 7.83 4.15
N THR A 119 -6.16 8.01 4.19
CA THR A 119 -5.45 8.43 5.40
C THR A 119 -4.38 9.46 5.03
N GLU A 120 -4.45 10.64 5.63
CA GLU A 120 -3.38 11.65 5.55
C GLU A 120 -2.45 11.49 6.74
N PHE A 121 -1.14 11.61 6.51
CA PHE A 121 -0.14 11.48 7.54
C PHE A 121 1.12 12.28 7.24
N THR A 122 1.89 12.56 8.29
CA THR A 122 3.19 13.22 8.19
C THR A 122 4.20 12.34 8.94
N PRO A 123 5.05 11.58 8.21
CA PRO A 123 6.00 10.67 8.83
C PRO A 123 7.06 11.41 9.63
N LYS A 124 7.51 10.82 10.73
CA LYS A 124 8.66 11.33 11.50
C LYS A 124 9.97 10.71 11.06
N ASP A 125 9.91 9.53 10.49
CA ASP A 125 11.05 8.78 9.97
C ASP A 125 10.81 8.41 8.50
N SER A 126 11.88 8.21 7.74
CA SER A 126 11.81 7.84 6.31
C SER A 126 11.12 6.50 6.06
N ASN A 127 11.08 5.63 7.07
CA ASN A 127 10.45 4.32 7.00
C ASN A 127 9.50 4.14 8.20
N GLY A 128 8.36 3.51 7.98
CA GLY A 128 7.37 3.28 9.02
C GLY A 128 6.12 2.60 8.50
N SER A 129 5.01 2.76 9.21
CA SER A 129 3.72 2.24 8.79
C SER A 129 2.58 3.16 9.22
N VAL A 130 1.46 3.07 8.49
CA VAL A 130 0.22 3.77 8.77
C VAL A 130 -0.96 2.87 8.41
N GLU A 131 -2.10 3.05 9.07
CA GLU A 131 -3.29 2.25 8.81
C GLU A 131 -4.28 3.01 7.90
N VAL A 132 -4.85 2.28 6.94
CA VAL A 132 -6.01 2.70 6.14
C VAL A 132 -7.19 1.81 6.53
N ILE A 133 -8.31 2.41 6.93
CA ILE A 133 -9.45 1.68 7.51
C ILE A 133 -10.64 1.77 6.55
N PHE A 134 -11.07 0.62 6.05
CA PHE A 134 -12.28 0.48 5.26
C PHE A 134 -13.44 0.03 6.13
N THR A 135 -14.59 0.67 6.00
CA THR A 135 -15.85 0.21 6.60
C THR A 135 -16.95 0.27 5.55
N PHE A 136 -17.62 -0.86 5.30
CA PHE A 136 -18.59 -0.97 4.22
C PHE A 136 -19.66 -2.03 4.51
N ASP A 137 -20.78 -1.99 3.78
CA ASP A 137 -21.80 -3.06 3.79
C ASP A 137 -21.31 -4.24 2.92
N GLY A 138 -20.86 -5.30 3.57
CA GLY A 138 -20.40 -6.53 2.91
C GLY A 138 -21.49 -7.57 2.66
N SER A 139 -22.76 -7.31 3.02
CA SER A 139 -23.82 -8.32 3.02
C SER A 139 -24.10 -8.97 1.64
N THR A 140 -23.75 -8.30 0.55
CA THR A 140 -23.90 -8.82 -0.82
C THR A 140 -22.63 -9.49 -1.37
N LEU A 141 -21.55 -9.50 -0.59
CA LEU A 141 -20.22 -9.96 -1.00
C LEU A 141 -19.83 -11.31 -0.41
N ALA A 142 -20.76 -12.03 0.21
CA ALA A 142 -20.50 -13.36 0.75
C ALA A 142 -20.01 -14.34 -0.33
N GLY A 143 -18.89 -15.01 -0.06
CA GLY A 143 -18.22 -15.90 -1.01
C GLY A 143 -17.26 -15.20 -2.00
N HIS A 144 -17.09 -13.88 -1.90
CA HIS A 144 -16.11 -13.14 -2.68
C HIS A 144 -14.77 -13.03 -1.95
N ASP A 145 -13.70 -13.02 -2.72
CA ASP A 145 -12.38 -12.58 -2.26
C ASP A 145 -12.19 -11.13 -2.73
N VAL A 146 -11.83 -10.25 -1.80
CA VAL A 146 -11.54 -8.84 -2.10
C VAL A 146 -10.07 -8.54 -1.82
N VAL A 147 -9.48 -7.65 -2.63
CA VAL A 147 -8.07 -7.27 -2.53
C VAL A 147 -7.98 -5.77 -2.34
N VAL A 148 -7.16 -5.32 -1.40
CA VAL A 148 -6.92 -3.90 -1.17
C VAL A 148 -5.81 -3.42 -2.11
N PHE A 149 -6.07 -2.38 -2.90
CA PHE A 149 -5.06 -1.64 -3.67
C PHE A 149 -4.77 -0.33 -2.98
N GLU A 150 -3.50 0.07 -2.94
CA GLU A 150 -3.08 1.29 -2.28
C GLU A 150 -2.25 2.18 -3.21
N LYS A 151 -2.51 3.50 -3.12
CA LYS A 151 -1.74 4.55 -3.79
C LYS A 151 -1.28 5.58 -2.78
N LEU A 152 0.00 5.94 -2.87
CA LEU A 152 0.62 6.95 -2.04
C LEU A 152 0.84 8.24 -2.84
N PHE A 153 0.37 9.35 -2.29
CA PHE A 153 0.52 10.68 -2.87
C PHE A 153 1.35 11.58 -1.96
N SER A 154 2.26 12.33 -2.56
CA SER A 154 2.86 13.51 -1.93
C SER A 154 1.88 14.66 -2.02
N LEU A 155 1.72 15.39 -0.92
CA LEU A 155 0.90 16.61 -0.83
C LEU A 155 1.76 17.89 -0.88
N GLU A 156 3.05 17.77 -1.21
CA GLU A 156 3.90 18.92 -1.48
C GLU A 156 3.51 19.58 -2.81
N GLY A 157 3.22 20.87 -2.76
CA GLY A 157 2.85 21.66 -3.93
C GLY A 157 1.34 21.87 -4.09
N GLU A 158 0.93 22.35 -5.27
CA GLU A 158 -0.47 22.75 -5.54
C GLU A 158 -1.36 21.54 -5.89
N THR A 159 -0.77 20.43 -6.30
CA THR A 159 -1.49 19.20 -6.69
C THR A 159 -0.85 17.97 -6.07
N ALA A 160 -1.69 17.06 -5.58
CA ALA A 160 -1.21 15.77 -5.10
C ALA A 160 -0.55 14.97 -6.23
N LEU A 161 0.66 14.45 -5.98
CA LEU A 161 1.44 13.67 -6.93
C LEU A 161 1.51 12.21 -6.46
N GLU A 162 1.04 11.25 -7.26
CA GLU A 162 1.24 9.83 -7.00
C GLU A 162 2.73 9.49 -7.09
N ILE A 163 3.29 8.91 -6.03
CA ILE A 163 4.72 8.61 -5.89
C ILE A 163 5.02 7.13 -5.67
N ALA A 164 4.04 6.34 -5.26
CA ALA A 164 4.13 4.89 -5.16
C ALA A 164 2.73 4.27 -5.19
N SER A 165 2.64 3.01 -5.62
CA SER A 165 1.42 2.21 -5.55
C SER A 165 1.73 0.75 -5.23
N HIS A 166 0.71 0.04 -4.70
CA HIS A 166 0.70 -1.41 -4.57
C HIS A 166 -0.65 -1.93 -5.08
N GLU A 167 -0.65 -2.46 -6.31
CA GLU A 167 -1.85 -2.84 -7.06
C GLU A 167 -1.66 -4.26 -7.64
N ASP A 168 -1.60 -5.27 -6.76
CA ASP A 168 -1.42 -6.68 -7.14
C ASP A 168 -2.64 -7.50 -6.72
N LEU A 169 -3.47 -7.93 -7.70
CA LEU A 169 -4.65 -8.78 -7.48
C LEU A 169 -4.31 -10.16 -6.90
N ASP A 170 -3.08 -10.61 -7.04
CA ASP A 170 -2.64 -11.92 -6.57
C ASP A 170 -1.93 -11.86 -5.22
N ASP A 171 -1.77 -10.67 -4.64
CA ASP A 171 -1.17 -10.51 -3.32
C ASP A 171 -2.07 -11.11 -2.23
N LYS A 172 -1.57 -12.19 -1.64
CA LYS A 172 -2.26 -12.90 -0.55
C LYS A 172 -2.29 -12.09 0.74
N GLY A 173 -1.29 -11.22 0.95
CA GLY A 173 -1.22 -10.35 2.11
C GLY A 173 -2.32 -9.28 2.12
N GLN A 174 -2.85 -8.94 0.94
CA GLN A 174 -3.91 -7.95 0.75
C GLN A 174 -5.28 -8.55 0.46
N THR A 175 -5.39 -9.88 0.39
CA THR A 175 -6.65 -10.56 0.08
C THR A 175 -7.44 -10.84 1.37
N ILE A 176 -8.69 -10.39 1.42
CA ILE A 176 -9.67 -10.73 2.47
C ILE A 176 -10.75 -11.59 1.85
N LYS A 177 -11.02 -12.75 2.44
CA LYS A 177 -12.11 -13.62 2.06
C LYS A 177 -13.38 -13.26 2.83
N LEU A 178 -14.46 -12.94 2.11
CA LEU A 178 -15.74 -12.63 2.71
C LEU A 178 -16.59 -13.90 2.83
N THR A 179 -16.82 -14.36 4.05
CA THR A 179 -17.54 -15.61 4.35
C THR A 179 -19.03 -15.36 4.59
N GLU A 180 -19.86 -16.38 4.39
CA GLU A 180 -21.29 -16.30 4.70
C GLU A 180 -21.51 -16.07 6.21
N VAL A 181 -22.57 -15.33 6.54
CA VAL A 181 -23.04 -15.23 7.93
C VAL A 181 -23.44 -16.62 8.41
N PRO A 182 -22.89 -17.13 9.53
CA PRO A 182 -23.25 -18.43 10.07
C PRO A 182 -24.75 -18.52 10.31
N LYS A 183 -25.41 -19.53 9.74
CA LYS A 183 -26.79 -19.80 10.05
C LYS A 183 -26.85 -20.36 11.48
N ASP A 184 -27.59 -19.69 12.37
CA ASP A 184 -27.90 -20.25 13.70
C ASP A 184 -28.43 -21.67 13.54
N THR A 185 -27.65 -22.67 14.00
CA THR A 185 -28.16 -24.03 14.09
C THR A 185 -29.26 -24.02 15.14
N PRO A 186 -30.54 -24.33 14.82
CA PRO A 186 -31.57 -24.32 15.83
C PRO A 186 -31.20 -25.27 16.95
N GLU A 187 -31.22 -24.76 18.18
CA GLU A 187 -30.96 -25.57 19.38
C GLU A 187 -31.89 -26.81 19.34
N PRO A 188 -31.37 -28.04 19.55
CA PRO A 188 -32.22 -29.22 19.55
C PRO A 188 -33.33 -29.03 20.61
N SER A 189 -34.58 -29.01 20.16
CA SER A 189 -35.76 -28.87 21.02
C SER A 189 -35.65 -29.88 22.16
N LYS A 190 -35.64 -29.38 23.41
CA LYS A 190 -35.67 -30.24 24.60
C LYS A 190 -36.89 -31.19 24.49
N PRO A 191 -36.72 -32.49 24.75
CA PRO A 191 -37.83 -33.42 24.70
C PRO A 191 -38.89 -32.97 25.73
N VAL A 192 -40.12 -32.78 25.26
CA VAL A 192 -41.28 -32.54 26.11
C VAL A 192 -41.45 -33.79 27.00
N LYS A 193 -41.30 -33.62 28.32
CA LYS A 193 -41.68 -34.67 29.27
C LYS A 193 -43.20 -34.80 29.18
N THR A 194 -43.70 -35.84 28.52
CA THR A 194 -45.06 -36.31 28.67
C THR A 194 -45.19 -36.84 30.10
N GLY A 195 -45.93 -36.07 30.91
CA GLY A 195 -46.31 -36.53 32.25
C GLY A 195 -47.19 -37.75 32.09
N ASP A 196 -46.80 -38.84 32.72
CA ASP A 196 -47.66 -40.00 32.96
C ASP A 196 -48.50 -39.71 34.22
N GLU A 197 -49.79 -39.54 33.99
CA GLU A 197 -50.77 -39.52 35.09
C GLU A 197 -51.32 -40.92 35.30
N THR A 198 -51.01 -41.52 36.44
CA THR A 198 -51.86 -42.53 37.10
C THR A 198 -51.69 -42.44 38.57
#